data_61bbdd190a5bdc3680606fe9eea26d7c
#
_entry.id   61bbdd190a5bdc3680606fe9eea26d7c
#
_cell.length_a   1.000
_cell.length_b   1.000
_cell.length_c   1.000
_cell.angle_alpha   90.00
_cell.angle_beta   90.00
_cell.angle_gamma   90.00
#
_symmetry.space_group_name_H-M   'P 1'
#
loop_
_entity.id
_entity.type
_entity.pdbx_description
1 polymer ?
#
loop_
_entity_poly.entity_id
_entity_poly.type
_entity_poly.pdbx_seq_one_letter_code
_entity_poly.pdbx_strand_id
1 'polypeptide(L)'
;GKVVAENASIAGAFGGCQAEIGTASSMAAGALAYLQGADNEQIMQAATFALKNMLGLACDPVGGLVEVPCVKRNVAGGVNAISSAQLALAGITSVITPDDTIDSMRRIGNDLPSCLLLSIPVLPLPALQSG
;
A
#
# COMPACT_ATOMS: atom_id res chain seq x y z
N GLY A 1 1.04 9.96 -5.11
CA GLY A 1 1.09 8.88 -6.11
C GLY A 1 2.25 9.04 -7.08
N LYS A 2 2.37 10.16 -7.74
CA LYS A 2 3.41 10.37 -8.77
C LYS A 2 4.83 10.23 -8.19
N VAL A 3 5.10 10.84 -7.05
CA VAL A 3 6.42 10.74 -6.39
C VAL A 3 6.75 9.28 -6.05
N VAL A 4 5.78 8.53 -5.57
CA VAL A 4 5.96 7.09 -5.28
C VAL A 4 6.22 6.30 -6.55
N ALA A 5 5.48 6.57 -7.62
CA ALA A 5 5.65 5.89 -8.92
C ALA A 5 7.04 6.10 -9.52
N GLU A 6 7.64 7.29 -9.33
CA GLU A 6 8.97 7.63 -9.84
C GLU A 6 10.11 7.04 -9.00
N ASN A 7 9.92 6.90 -7.68
CA ASN A 7 10.98 6.49 -6.75
C ASN A 7 10.85 5.04 -6.25
N ALA A 8 9.70 4.42 -6.46
CA ALA A 8 9.42 3.04 -6.10
C ALA A 8 8.48 2.41 -7.12
N SER A 9 7.58 1.54 -6.71
CA SER A 9 6.52 0.98 -7.57
C SER A 9 5.15 1.29 -6.97
N ILE A 10 4.15 1.44 -7.84
CA ILE A 10 2.74 1.51 -7.45
C ILE A 10 1.97 0.26 -7.90
N ALA A 11 2.66 -0.73 -8.44
CA ALA A 11 2.05 -1.95 -8.95
C ALA A 11 2.26 -3.13 -7.99
N GLY A 12 1.19 -3.79 -7.60
CA GLY A 12 1.21 -4.97 -6.73
C GLY A 12 2.05 -6.12 -7.30
N ALA A 13 2.09 -6.25 -8.64
CA ALA A 13 2.90 -7.24 -9.33
C ALA A 13 4.42 -7.10 -9.10
N PHE A 14 4.91 -5.91 -8.84
CA PHE A 14 6.32 -5.61 -8.68
C PHE A 14 6.73 -5.27 -7.25
N GLY A 15 5.81 -4.74 -6.46
CA GLY A 15 6.12 -4.26 -5.12
C GLY A 15 5.22 -4.81 -4.01
N GLY A 16 4.33 -5.74 -4.33
CA GLY A 16 3.33 -6.25 -3.40
C GLY A 16 2.15 -5.28 -3.19
N CYS A 17 1.21 -5.66 -2.35
CA CYS A 17 0.07 -4.80 -2.00
C CYS A 17 0.49 -3.52 -1.27
N GLN A 18 1.66 -3.48 -0.64
CA GLN A 18 2.21 -2.26 -0.07
C GLN A 18 2.37 -1.15 -1.12
N ALA A 19 2.78 -1.51 -2.33
CA ALA A 19 2.96 -0.57 -3.44
C ALA A 19 1.63 -0.04 -3.96
N GLU A 20 0.65 -0.91 -4.16
CA GLU A 20 -0.66 -0.54 -4.71
C GLU A 20 -1.57 0.09 -3.64
N ILE A 21 -1.95 -0.70 -2.65
CA ILE A 21 -2.89 -0.26 -1.60
C ILE A 21 -2.23 0.73 -0.65
N GLY A 22 -0.95 0.54 -0.34
CA GLY A 22 -0.20 1.48 0.49
C GLY A 22 -0.12 2.87 -0.14
N THR A 23 0.19 2.95 -1.43
CA THR A 23 0.21 4.23 -2.17
C THR A 23 -1.19 4.85 -2.26
N ALA A 24 -2.22 4.06 -2.58
CA ALA A 24 -3.59 4.54 -2.62
C ALA A 24 -4.06 5.09 -1.26
N SER A 25 -3.76 4.37 -0.18
CA SER A 25 -4.05 4.80 1.19
C SER A 25 -3.32 6.10 1.55
N SER A 26 -2.04 6.22 1.16
CA SER A 26 -1.24 7.43 1.35
C SER A 26 -1.84 8.65 0.63
N MET A 27 -2.24 8.47 -0.63
CA MET A 27 -2.91 9.52 -1.41
C MET A 27 -4.23 9.94 -0.75
N ALA A 28 -5.03 8.99 -0.32
CA ALA A 28 -6.31 9.24 0.34
C ALA A 28 -6.11 9.95 1.69
N ALA A 29 -5.11 9.56 2.49
CA ALA A 29 -4.81 10.19 3.77
C ALA A 29 -4.41 11.66 3.60
N GLY A 30 -3.54 11.96 2.65
CA GLY A 30 -3.15 13.34 2.34
C GLY A 30 -4.34 14.18 1.85
N ALA A 31 -5.19 13.62 0.99
CA ALA A 31 -6.40 14.30 0.52
C ALA A 31 -7.40 14.55 1.65
N LEU A 32 -7.62 13.58 2.52
CA LEU A 32 -8.50 13.72 3.69
C LEU A 32 -8.00 14.78 4.67
N ALA A 33 -6.69 14.79 4.95
CA ALA A 33 -6.08 15.81 5.80
C ALA A 33 -6.26 17.22 5.20
N TYR A 34 -5.99 17.36 3.90
CA TYR A 34 -6.21 18.63 3.19
C TYR A 34 -7.65 19.12 3.28
N LEU A 35 -8.63 18.25 3.03
CA LEU A 35 -10.06 18.59 3.10
C LEU A 35 -10.50 19.01 4.52
N GLN A 36 -9.79 18.55 5.54
CA GLN A 36 -10.05 18.91 6.94
C GLN A 36 -9.25 20.13 7.41
N GLY A 37 -8.57 20.83 6.50
CA GLY A 37 -7.87 22.08 6.80
C GLY A 37 -6.45 21.90 7.35
N ALA A 38 -5.83 20.74 7.15
CA ALA A 38 -4.45 20.49 7.52
C ALA A 38 -3.48 21.42 6.78
N ASP A 39 -2.40 21.79 7.43
CA ASP A 39 -1.28 22.45 6.78
C ASP A 39 -0.45 21.47 5.94
N ASN A 40 0.53 21.98 5.19
CA ASN A 40 1.34 21.17 4.28
C ASN A 40 2.13 20.08 5.01
N GLU A 41 2.60 20.36 6.21
CA GLU A 41 3.34 19.39 7.01
C GLU A 41 2.42 18.26 7.49
N GLN A 42 1.26 18.60 8.01
CA GLN A 42 0.25 17.62 8.42
C GLN A 42 -0.22 16.74 7.27
N ILE A 43 -0.38 17.32 6.06
CA ILE A 43 -0.71 16.55 4.85
C ILE A 43 0.38 15.50 4.55
N MET A 44 1.64 15.91 4.62
CA MET A 44 2.78 15.00 4.41
C MET A 44 2.87 13.95 5.51
N GLN A 45 2.61 14.31 6.76
CA GLN A 45 2.56 13.36 7.88
C GLN A 45 1.45 12.32 7.69
N ALA A 46 0.26 12.74 7.31
CA ALA A 46 -0.86 11.84 7.05
C ALA A 46 -0.52 10.81 5.95
N ALA A 47 0.04 11.29 4.84
CA ALA A 47 0.46 10.43 3.74
C ALA A 47 1.57 9.45 4.17
N THR A 48 2.53 9.90 4.97
CA THR A 48 3.63 9.08 5.48
C THR A 48 3.12 8.00 6.43
N PHE A 49 2.25 8.33 7.38
CA PHE A 49 1.63 7.35 8.28
C PHE A 49 0.91 6.25 7.50
N ALA A 50 0.08 6.65 6.54
CA ALA A 50 -0.70 5.70 5.76
C ALA A 50 0.19 4.74 4.95
N LEU A 51 1.25 5.23 4.33
CA LEU A 51 2.20 4.41 3.60
C LEU A 51 2.98 3.47 4.52
N LYS A 52 3.52 4.02 5.61
CA LYS A 52 4.31 3.28 6.59
C LYS A 52 3.54 2.11 7.20
N ASN A 53 2.26 2.29 7.50
CA ASN A 53 1.40 1.25 8.07
C ASN A 53 1.17 0.06 7.13
N MET A 54 1.42 0.24 5.84
CA MET A 54 1.24 -0.80 4.81
C MET A 54 2.54 -1.45 4.34
N LEU A 55 3.70 -1.04 4.88
CA LEU A 55 4.99 -1.63 4.53
C LEU A 55 5.01 -3.13 4.85
N GLY A 56 5.58 -3.91 3.94
CA GLY A 56 5.67 -5.36 4.06
C GLY A 56 4.43 -6.13 3.60
N LEU A 57 3.36 -5.45 3.19
CA LEU A 57 2.15 -6.10 2.71
C LEU A 57 2.39 -6.73 1.33
N ALA A 58 2.52 -8.05 1.32
CA ALA A 58 2.74 -8.85 0.12
C ALA A 58 1.47 -8.96 -0.75
N CYS A 59 1.63 -9.36 -2.00
CA CYS A 59 0.53 -9.80 -2.83
C CYS A 59 0.40 -11.33 -2.72
N ASP A 60 -0.77 -11.82 -2.31
CA ASP A 60 -1.04 -13.23 -2.10
C ASP A 60 -2.35 -13.64 -2.81
N PRO A 61 -2.35 -13.71 -4.15
CA PRO A 61 -3.53 -14.10 -4.90
C PRO A 61 -3.95 -15.53 -4.54
N VAL A 62 -5.25 -15.75 -4.36
CA VAL A 62 -5.83 -17.07 -4.08
C VAL A 62 -6.32 -17.68 -5.40
N GLY A 63 -5.75 -18.82 -5.79
CA GLY A 63 -6.11 -19.47 -7.05
C GLY A 63 -5.84 -18.62 -8.31
N GLY A 64 -4.86 -17.72 -8.25
CA GLY A 64 -4.57 -16.78 -9.34
C GLY A 64 -5.52 -15.57 -9.41
N LEU A 65 -6.48 -15.47 -8.49
CA LEU A 65 -7.45 -14.37 -8.42
C LEU A 65 -7.08 -13.43 -7.27
N VAL A 66 -7.15 -12.13 -7.55
CA VAL A 66 -6.85 -11.06 -6.58
C VAL A 66 -8.07 -10.61 -5.78
N GLU A 67 -9.28 -11.10 -6.11
CA GLU A 67 -10.53 -10.65 -5.50
C GLU A 67 -10.58 -10.87 -3.99
N VAL A 68 -10.16 -12.05 -3.52
CA VAL A 68 -10.33 -12.43 -2.12
C VAL A 68 -9.46 -11.61 -1.18
N PRO A 69 -8.13 -11.45 -1.34
CA PRO A 69 -7.39 -10.58 -0.44
C PRO A 69 -7.55 -9.10 -0.80
N CYS A 70 -7.42 -8.72 -2.07
CA CYS A 70 -7.26 -7.32 -2.48
C CYS A 70 -8.52 -6.47 -2.29
N VAL A 71 -9.72 -7.00 -2.56
CA VAL A 71 -10.97 -6.25 -2.34
C VAL A 71 -11.11 -5.86 -0.87
N LYS A 72 -10.87 -6.79 0.05
CA LYS A 72 -10.94 -6.52 1.49
C LYS A 72 -9.81 -5.62 1.97
N ARG A 73 -8.62 -5.74 1.38
CA ARG A 73 -7.47 -4.87 1.69
C ARG A 73 -7.71 -3.43 1.27
N ASN A 74 -8.48 -3.17 0.21
CA ASN A 74 -8.89 -1.80 -0.13
C ASN A 74 -9.71 -1.16 0.99
N VAL A 75 -10.59 -1.92 1.66
CA VAL A 75 -11.31 -1.42 2.84
C VAL A 75 -10.34 -1.07 3.97
N ALA A 76 -9.38 -1.97 4.26
CA ALA A 76 -8.33 -1.70 5.25
C ALA A 76 -7.50 -0.47 4.89
N GLY A 77 -7.15 -0.29 3.61
CA GLY A 77 -6.46 0.90 3.12
C GLY A 77 -7.25 2.18 3.32
N GLY A 78 -8.57 2.14 3.09
CA GLY A 78 -9.46 3.28 3.35
C GLY A 78 -9.54 3.66 4.84
N VAL A 79 -9.70 2.68 5.72
CA VAL A 79 -9.70 2.90 7.18
C VAL A 79 -8.35 3.43 7.65
N ASN A 80 -7.24 2.88 7.14
CA ASN A 80 -5.89 3.36 7.42
C ASN A 80 -5.71 4.82 7.00
N ALA A 81 -6.24 5.21 5.84
CA ALA A 81 -6.18 6.60 5.37
C ALA A 81 -6.90 7.56 6.32
N ILE A 82 -8.10 7.20 6.79
CA ILE A 82 -8.87 8.00 7.74
C ILE A 82 -8.10 8.15 9.06
N SER A 83 -7.63 7.04 9.63
CA SER A 83 -6.88 7.04 10.88
C SER A 83 -5.59 7.85 10.78
N SER A 84 -4.86 7.73 9.67
CA SER A 84 -3.60 8.45 9.42
C SER A 84 -3.83 9.96 9.29
N ALA A 85 -4.90 10.38 8.64
CA ALA A 85 -5.28 11.79 8.57
C ALA A 85 -5.60 12.35 9.96
N GLN A 86 -6.35 11.61 10.78
CA GLN A 86 -6.69 12.04 12.15
C GLN A 86 -5.46 12.14 13.05
N LEU A 87 -4.51 11.20 12.94
CA LEU A 87 -3.25 11.27 13.68
C LEU A 87 -2.46 12.54 13.35
N ALA A 88 -2.33 12.87 12.07
CA ALA A 88 -1.63 14.07 11.63
C ALA A 88 -2.34 15.35 12.08
N LEU A 89 -3.66 15.41 11.98
CA LEU A 89 -4.47 16.53 12.46
C LEU A 89 -4.38 16.72 13.98
N ALA A 90 -4.20 15.64 14.73
CA ALA A 90 -3.94 15.68 16.17
C ALA A 90 -2.52 16.15 16.54
N GLY A 91 -1.70 16.51 15.55
CA GLY A 91 -0.33 16.99 15.76
C GLY A 91 0.71 15.90 16.00
N ILE A 92 0.37 14.64 15.74
CA ILE A 92 1.34 13.55 15.82
C ILE A 92 2.25 13.60 14.60
N THR A 93 3.57 13.47 14.82
CA THR A 93 4.57 13.51 13.77
C THR A 93 5.31 12.18 13.64
N SER A 94 5.72 11.84 12.43
CA SER A 94 6.57 10.69 12.16
C SER A 94 8.03 11.08 12.29
N VAL A 95 8.81 10.25 12.98
CA VAL A 95 10.28 10.38 13.03
C VAL A 95 10.88 9.95 11.68
N ILE A 96 10.20 9.04 10.97
CA ILE A 96 10.64 8.55 9.65
C ILE A 96 10.10 9.51 8.59
N THR A 97 11.00 9.96 7.71
CA THR A 97 10.65 10.90 6.64
C THR A 97 9.80 10.23 5.54
N PRO A 98 9.05 11.02 4.74
CA PRO A 98 8.35 10.50 3.58
C PRO A 98 9.28 9.76 2.60
N ASP A 99 10.46 10.33 2.35
CA ASP A 99 11.44 9.78 1.42
C ASP A 99 12.00 8.44 1.90
N ASP A 100 12.36 8.34 3.19
CA ASP A 100 12.81 7.09 3.80
C ASP A 100 11.72 6.01 3.77
N THR A 101 10.47 6.41 3.92
CA THR A 101 9.32 5.49 3.85
C THR A 101 9.15 4.92 2.44
N ILE A 102 9.27 5.77 1.41
CA ILE A 102 9.20 5.35 0.00
C ILE A 102 10.40 4.47 -0.37
N ASP A 103 11.60 4.82 0.06
CA ASP A 103 12.80 4.01 -0.18
C ASP A 103 12.72 2.65 0.53
N SER A 104 12.21 2.63 1.77
CA SER A 104 11.95 1.39 2.50
C SER A 104 10.95 0.50 1.76
N MET A 105 9.87 1.06 1.25
CA MET A 105 8.89 0.32 0.44
C MET A 105 9.53 -0.28 -0.81
N ARG A 106 10.39 0.48 -1.51
CA ARG A 106 11.13 0.01 -2.68
C ARG A 106 12.04 -1.15 -2.34
N ARG A 107 12.81 -1.05 -1.26
CA ARG A 107 13.73 -2.11 -0.80
C ARG A 107 12.96 -3.37 -0.43
N ILE A 108 11.92 -3.25 0.38
CA ILE A 108 11.06 -4.37 0.75
C ILE A 108 10.48 -5.03 -0.50
N GLY A 109 9.95 -4.24 -1.44
CA GLY A 109 9.41 -4.77 -2.69
C GLY A 109 10.42 -5.57 -3.50
N ASN A 110 11.67 -5.12 -3.57
CA ASN A 110 12.75 -5.82 -4.26
C ASN A 110 13.18 -7.12 -3.56
N ASP A 111 13.02 -7.18 -2.23
CA ASP A 111 13.38 -8.34 -1.42
C ASP A 111 12.24 -9.36 -1.29
N LEU A 112 11.03 -9.01 -1.72
CA LEU A 112 9.89 -9.95 -1.68
C LEU A 112 10.13 -11.13 -2.64
N PRO A 113 9.99 -12.38 -2.16
CA PRO A 113 10.01 -13.55 -3.02
C PRO A 113 8.97 -13.45 -4.14
N SER A 114 9.29 -13.95 -5.32
CA SER A 114 8.39 -13.93 -6.48
C SER A 114 7.03 -14.60 -6.21
N CYS A 115 6.97 -15.57 -5.31
CA CYS A 115 5.73 -16.22 -4.88
C CYS A 115 4.79 -15.30 -4.08
N LEU A 116 5.30 -14.17 -3.56
CA LEU A 116 4.53 -13.16 -2.85
C LEU A 116 4.23 -11.93 -3.72
N LEU A 117 4.51 -12.02 -5.01
CA LEU A 117 4.19 -11.03 -6.02
C LEU A 117 3.19 -11.61 -7.02
N LEU A 118 2.41 -10.78 -7.68
CA LEU A 118 1.36 -11.21 -8.62
C LEU A 118 1.87 -11.98 -9.85
N SER A 119 3.17 -12.09 -10.04
CA SER A 119 3.82 -12.70 -11.20
C SER A 119 3.94 -14.24 -11.13
N ILE A 120 3.06 -14.92 -10.40
CA ILE A 120 3.05 -16.39 -10.44
C ILE A 120 2.46 -16.83 -11.77
N PRO A 121 3.17 -17.66 -12.58
CA PRO A 121 2.53 -18.32 -13.70
C PRO A 121 1.35 -19.12 -13.16
N VAL A 122 0.18 -18.94 -13.76
CA VAL A 122 -1.01 -19.76 -13.44
C VAL A 122 -0.60 -21.22 -13.60
N LEU A 123 -0.34 -21.90 -12.49
CA LEU A 123 -0.25 -23.36 -12.51
C LEU A 123 -1.61 -23.84 -13.04
N PRO A 124 -1.63 -24.64 -14.12
CA PRO A 124 -2.88 -25.18 -14.59
C PRO A 124 -3.55 -25.89 -13.42
N LEU A 125 -4.76 -25.46 -13.07
CA LEU A 125 -5.58 -26.18 -12.11
C LEU A 125 -5.62 -27.64 -12.55
N PRO A 126 -5.30 -28.62 -11.68
CA PRO A 126 -5.53 -30.00 -12.03
C PRO A 126 -6.99 -30.12 -12.41
N ALA A 127 -7.27 -30.63 -13.60
CA ALA A 127 -8.62 -30.86 -14.06
C ALA A 127 -9.36 -31.61 -12.95
N LEU A 128 -10.41 -30.99 -12.41
CA LEU A 128 -11.34 -31.67 -11.52
C LEU A 128 -11.87 -32.86 -12.33
N GLN A 129 -11.34 -34.03 -12.05
CA GLN A 129 -11.87 -35.27 -12.60
C GLN A 129 -13.29 -35.39 -12.10
N SER A 130 -14.24 -35.19 -13.02
CA SER A 130 -15.64 -35.52 -12.81
C SER A 130 -15.73 -37.01 -12.51
N GLY A 131 -15.92 -37.34 -11.22
CA GLY A 131 -16.41 -38.64 -10.76
C GLY A 131 -17.90 -38.55 -10.56
#